data_fa42c4bb2b226305f48e73aeb00fc71d
#
_entry.id   fa42c4bb2b226305f48e73aeb00fc71d
#
_cell.length_a   1.000
_cell.length_b   1.000
_cell.length_c   1.000
_cell.angle_alpha   90.00
_cell.angle_beta   90.00
_cell.angle_gamma   90.00
#
_symmetry.space_group_name_H-M   'P 1'
#
loop_
_entity.id
_entity.type
_entity.pdbx_description
1 polymer ?
#
loop_
_entity_poly.entity_id
_entity_poly.type
_entity_poly.pdbx_seq_one_letter_code
_entity_poly.pdbx_strand_id
1 'polypeptide(L)'
;MIRKGCLALLCAIMLTNCTDQFSAVQQMNKFDEIPVGITEELHLIYSDSARIEAELNAPINIDFTNQKFPYSEFPQGLDATLYGNRGEVTFVRSDYGIYYPKTEIIDLRGNVVISDTTGTRLNTSQLYWDASQEWLFTEKNFTFTNASYDIEAVRLDANRSFRKLMTGMISGNIQVKDEDID
;
A
#
# COMPACT_ATOMS: atom_id res chain seq x y z
N MET A 1 -21.27 -43.07 56.75
CA MET A 1 -20.59 -43.10 55.43
C MET A 1 -21.28 -42.26 54.38
N ILE A 2 -22.55 -41.93 54.48
CA ILE A 2 -23.34 -41.17 53.47
C ILE A 2 -22.93 -39.68 53.39
N ARG A 3 -22.53 -39.03 54.50
CA ARG A 3 -22.15 -37.59 54.52
C ARG A 3 -20.87 -37.25 53.75
N LYS A 4 -19.91 -38.19 53.59
CA LYS A 4 -18.67 -37.97 52.80
C LYS A 4 -18.89 -38.12 51.31
N GLY A 5 -19.86 -38.96 50.89
CA GLY A 5 -20.23 -39.09 49.47
C GLY A 5 -20.94 -37.90 48.90
N CYS A 6 -21.82 -37.25 49.67
CA CYS A 6 -22.53 -36.05 49.26
C CYS A 6 -21.62 -34.82 49.05
N LEU A 7 -20.57 -34.69 49.90
CA LEU A 7 -19.59 -33.63 49.79
C LEU A 7 -18.70 -33.77 48.54
N ALA A 8 -18.34 -35.01 48.21
CA ALA A 8 -17.56 -35.26 46.97
C ALA A 8 -18.38 -35.03 45.70
N LEU A 9 -19.67 -35.37 45.70
CA LEU A 9 -20.58 -35.13 44.60
C LEU A 9 -20.81 -33.62 44.36
N LEU A 10 -20.94 -32.86 45.46
CA LEU A 10 -21.13 -31.39 45.39
C LEU A 10 -19.88 -30.67 44.84
N CYS A 11 -18.66 -31.14 45.17
CA CYS A 11 -17.41 -30.62 44.59
C CYS A 11 -17.26 -30.91 43.10
N ALA A 12 -17.73 -32.07 42.63
CA ALA A 12 -17.64 -32.44 41.22
C ALA A 12 -18.54 -31.59 40.29
N ILE A 13 -19.67 -31.08 40.82
CA ILE A 13 -20.61 -30.22 40.06
C ILE A 13 -20.07 -28.81 39.90
N MET A 14 -19.15 -28.35 40.75
CA MET A 14 -18.55 -26.99 40.64
C MET A 14 -17.44 -26.88 39.61
N LEU A 15 -17.00 -27.97 38.99
CA LEU A 15 -15.91 -27.98 38.01
C LEU A 15 -16.35 -27.90 36.54
N THR A 16 -17.67 -27.84 36.26
CA THR A 16 -18.18 -27.91 34.88
C THR A 16 -18.57 -26.54 34.29
N ASN A 17 -18.31 -25.42 34.96
CA ASN A 17 -18.81 -24.11 34.54
C ASN A 17 -17.71 -23.16 34.02
N CYS A 18 -16.80 -23.62 33.17
CA CYS A 18 -15.77 -22.78 32.59
C CYS A 18 -15.50 -23.11 31.13
N THR A 19 -16.48 -22.92 30.20
CA THR A 19 -16.24 -23.20 28.77
C THR A 19 -16.84 -22.25 27.76
N ASP A 20 -17.49 -21.14 28.10
CA ASP A 20 -18.15 -20.33 27.06
C ASP A 20 -17.71 -18.87 26.91
N GLN A 21 -16.69 -18.42 27.66
CA GLN A 21 -16.23 -17.04 27.48
C GLN A 21 -15.18 -16.87 26.38
N PHE A 22 -14.51 -17.95 25.96
CA PHE A 22 -13.51 -17.85 24.89
C PHE A 22 -14.13 -17.64 23.49
N SER A 23 -15.31 -18.21 23.25
CA SER A 23 -16.03 -18.03 21.97
C SER A 23 -16.59 -16.62 21.80
N ALA A 24 -17.02 -15.98 22.88
CA ALA A 24 -17.50 -14.60 22.85
C ALA A 24 -16.35 -13.59 22.59
N VAL A 25 -15.17 -13.84 23.17
CA VAL A 25 -13.97 -13.02 22.92
C VAL A 25 -13.44 -13.24 21.50
N GLN A 26 -13.49 -14.45 20.98
CA GLN A 26 -13.13 -14.72 19.57
C GLN A 26 -14.13 -14.12 18.57
N GLN A 27 -15.40 -14.02 18.93
CA GLN A 27 -16.40 -13.33 18.10
C GLN A 27 -16.20 -11.81 18.09
N MET A 28 -15.77 -11.21 19.19
CA MET A 28 -15.43 -9.77 19.23
C MET A 28 -14.24 -9.45 18.30
N ASN A 29 -13.24 -10.32 18.21
CA ASN A 29 -12.12 -10.12 17.27
C ASN A 29 -12.53 -10.22 15.79
N LYS A 30 -13.65 -10.88 15.46
CA LYS A 30 -14.15 -10.92 14.08
C LYS A 30 -14.77 -9.60 13.62
N PHE A 31 -15.24 -8.76 14.52
CA PHE A 31 -15.74 -7.42 14.19
C PHE A 31 -14.62 -6.46 13.77
N ASP A 32 -13.38 -6.72 14.22
CA ASP A 32 -12.21 -5.91 13.82
C ASP A 32 -11.80 -6.14 12.36
N GLU A 33 -12.30 -7.17 11.68
CA GLU A 33 -12.03 -7.47 10.27
C GLU A 33 -13.12 -6.97 9.31
N ILE A 34 -14.20 -6.37 9.83
CA ILE A 34 -15.29 -5.86 8.99
C ILE A 34 -14.95 -4.46 8.51
N PRO A 35 -14.96 -4.21 7.18
CA PRO A 35 -14.72 -2.87 6.65
C PRO A 35 -15.85 -1.90 7.03
N VAL A 36 -15.53 -0.61 7.10
CA VAL A 36 -16.52 0.48 7.24
C VAL A 36 -17.41 0.55 6.02
N GLY A 37 -16.85 0.31 4.83
CA GLY A 37 -17.56 0.35 3.58
C GLY A 37 -16.76 -0.23 2.42
N ILE A 38 -17.48 -0.51 1.33
CA ILE A 38 -16.93 -0.90 0.05
C ILE A 38 -17.45 0.08 -0.98
N THR A 39 -16.55 0.66 -1.77
CA THR A 39 -16.89 1.55 -2.88
C THR A 39 -16.52 0.86 -4.18
N GLU A 40 -17.48 0.72 -5.06
CA GLU A 40 -17.29 0.24 -6.43
C GLU A 40 -17.10 1.45 -7.36
N GLU A 41 -16.27 1.29 -8.40
CA GLU A 41 -15.97 2.34 -9.40
C GLU A 41 -15.55 3.66 -8.74
N LEU A 42 -14.61 3.58 -7.79
CA LEU A 42 -14.10 4.76 -7.11
C LEU A 42 -13.45 5.72 -8.12
N HIS A 43 -13.91 6.97 -8.12
CA HIS A 43 -13.22 8.11 -8.73
C HIS A 43 -13.04 9.18 -7.69
N LEU A 44 -11.79 9.45 -7.29
CA LEU A 44 -11.44 10.42 -6.28
C LEU A 44 -10.57 11.51 -6.88
N ILE A 45 -10.93 12.77 -6.64
CA ILE A 45 -10.15 13.94 -7.04
C ILE A 45 -9.66 14.62 -5.77
N TYR A 46 -8.34 14.73 -5.65
CA TYR A 46 -7.70 15.51 -4.61
C TYR A 46 -7.28 16.89 -5.16
N SER A 47 -7.69 17.93 -4.47
CA SER A 47 -7.35 19.30 -4.85
C SER A 47 -6.82 20.08 -3.66
N ASP A 48 -5.78 20.86 -3.88
CA ASP A 48 -5.25 21.85 -2.94
C ASP A 48 -5.18 23.23 -3.60
N SER A 49 -5.56 24.27 -2.82
CA SER A 49 -5.50 25.67 -3.27
C SER A 49 -6.17 25.91 -4.63
N ALA A 50 -7.34 25.29 -4.85
CA ALA A 50 -8.13 25.34 -6.08
C ALA A 50 -7.44 24.72 -7.33
N ARG A 51 -6.45 23.85 -7.15
CA ARG A 51 -5.83 23.07 -8.22
C ARG A 51 -6.02 21.58 -7.94
N ILE A 52 -6.26 20.82 -9.00
CA ILE A 52 -6.24 19.37 -8.92
C ILE A 52 -4.78 18.93 -8.80
N GLU A 53 -4.47 18.19 -7.73
CA GLU A 53 -3.14 17.65 -7.45
C GLU A 53 -3.05 16.17 -7.80
N ALA A 54 -4.19 15.45 -7.66
CA ALA A 54 -4.26 14.04 -8.01
C ALA A 54 -5.67 13.59 -8.37
N GLU A 55 -5.74 12.60 -9.24
CA GLU A 55 -6.94 11.82 -9.53
C GLU A 55 -6.63 10.34 -9.30
N LEU A 56 -7.54 9.60 -8.67
CA LEU A 56 -7.43 8.19 -8.40
C LEU A 56 -8.68 7.47 -8.90
N ASN A 57 -8.48 6.44 -9.71
CA ASN A 57 -9.52 5.53 -10.15
C ASN A 57 -9.22 4.12 -9.65
N ALA A 58 -10.21 3.43 -9.11
CA ALA A 58 -10.09 2.05 -8.70
C ALA A 58 -11.41 1.31 -8.87
N PRO A 59 -11.40 0.06 -9.38
CA PRO A 59 -12.63 -0.73 -9.51
C PRO A 59 -13.31 -0.98 -8.17
N ILE A 60 -12.53 -1.25 -7.13
CA ILE A 60 -13.00 -1.49 -5.77
C ILE A 60 -12.06 -0.81 -4.77
N ASN A 61 -12.66 -0.13 -3.80
CA ASN A 61 -11.99 0.33 -2.57
C ASN A 61 -12.69 -0.28 -1.36
N ILE A 62 -11.95 -0.85 -0.44
CA ILE A 62 -12.42 -1.40 0.83
C ILE A 62 -11.84 -0.55 1.96
N ASP A 63 -12.71 0.06 2.74
CA ASP A 63 -12.33 0.96 3.83
C ASP A 63 -12.27 0.21 5.17
N PHE A 64 -11.06 0.12 5.74
CA PHE A 64 -10.77 -0.42 7.06
C PHE A 64 -10.28 0.67 8.04
N THR A 65 -10.78 1.90 7.93
CA THR A 65 -10.37 3.01 8.81
C THR A 65 -10.85 2.86 10.26
N ASN A 66 -11.77 1.94 10.54
CA ASN A 66 -12.19 1.53 11.88
C ASN A 66 -11.19 0.64 12.61
N GLN A 67 -10.14 0.15 11.93
CA GLN A 67 -9.16 -0.74 12.53
C GLN A 67 -8.21 0.00 13.47
N LYS A 68 -7.60 -0.74 14.41
CA LYS A 68 -6.54 -0.21 15.30
C LYS A 68 -5.38 0.41 14.50
N PHE A 69 -5.06 -0.18 13.34
CA PHE A 69 -4.16 0.36 12.35
C PHE A 69 -4.97 0.62 11.05
N PRO A 70 -5.50 1.84 10.87
CA PRO A 70 -6.38 2.17 9.76
C PRO A 70 -5.71 2.02 8.40
N TYR A 71 -6.45 1.51 7.42
CA TYR A 71 -6.00 1.43 6.03
C TYR A 71 -7.19 1.41 5.06
N SER A 72 -6.92 1.70 3.80
CA SER A 72 -7.84 1.47 2.68
C SER A 72 -7.16 0.55 1.68
N GLU A 73 -7.89 -0.44 1.17
CA GLU A 73 -7.40 -1.46 0.26
C GLU A 73 -8.01 -1.31 -1.12
N PHE A 74 -7.20 -1.55 -2.16
CA PHE A 74 -7.58 -1.54 -3.57
C PHE A 74 -7.26 -2.92 -4.17
N PRO A 75 -8.12 -3.94 -3.94
CA PRO A 75 -7.81 -5.34 -4.24
C PRO A 75 -7.79 -5.67 -5.74
N GLN A 76 -8.34 -4.81 -6.58
CA GLN A 76 -8.34 -4.96 -8.04
C GLN A 76 -7.47 -3.91 -8.73
N GLY A 77 -6.51 -3.34 -7.98
CA GLY A 77 -5.60 -2.33 -8.48
C GLY A 77 -6.16 -0.93 -8.49
N LEU A 78 -5.32 -0.03 -8.97
CA LEU A 78 -5.63 1.39 -9.11
C LEU A 78 -4.86 2.03 -10.26
N ASP A 79 -5.43 3.11 -10.80
CA ASP A 79 -4.80 4.05 -11.71
C ASP A 79 -4.84 5.43 -11.06
N ALA A 80 -3.69 6.09 -10.93
CA ALA A 80 -3.61 7.45 -10.42
C ALA A 80 -2.90 8.38 -11.39
N THR A 81 -3.39 9.61 -11.48
CA THR A 81 -2.77 10.71 -12.23
C THR A 81 -2.37 11.79 -11.24
N LEU A 82 -1.11 12.14 -11.21
CA LEU A 82 -0.56 13.18 -10.34
C LEU A 82 -0.17 14.39 -11.18
N TYR A 83 -0.62 15.56 -10.77
CA TYR A 83 -0.35 16.82 -11.44
C TYR A 83 0.72 17.61 -10.70
N GLY A 84 1.75 18.01 -11.41
CA GLY A 84 2.84 18.82 -10.87
C GLY A 84 2.58 20.33 -11.07
N ASN A 85 3.29 21.13 -10.28
CA ASN A 85 3.13 22.59 -10.26
C ASN A 85 3.52 23.30 -11.56
N ARG A 86 4.26 22.65 -12.45
CA ARG A 86 4.73 23.18 -13.73
C ARG A 86 4.07 22.51 -14.94
N GLY A 87 2.97 21.78 -14.70
CA GLY A 87 2.27 21.06 -15.75
C GLY A 87 2.84 19.65 -16.01
N GLU A 88 3.72 19.15 -15.16
CA GLU A 88 4.14 17.76 -15.21
C GLU A 88 2.95 16.85 -14.89
N VAL A 89 2.82 15.75 -15.62
CA VAL A 89 1.79 14.74 -15.38
C VAL A 89 2.47 13.40 -15.20
N THR A 90 2.20 12.76 -14.08
CA THR A 90 2.72 11.43 -13.73
C THR A 90 1.57 10.45 -13.60
N PHE A 91 1.67 9.32 -14.27
CA PHE A 91 0.72 8.21 -14.23
C PHE A 91 1.27 7.11 -13.35
N VAL A 92 0.45 6.57 -12.48
CA VAL A 92 0.78 5.45 -11.58
C VAL A 92 -0.27 4.37 -11.77
N ARG A 93 0.17 3.13 -11.94
CA ARG A 93 -0.70 1.95 -12.04
C ARG A 93 -0.15 0.81 -11.21
N SER A 94 -1.03 0.02 -10.61
CA SER A 94 -0.70 -1.24 -9.94
C SER A 94 -1.88 -2.19 -9.94
N ASP A 95 -1.61 -3.50 -9.81
CA ASP A 95 -2.66 -4.52 -9.72
C ASP A 95 -3.30 -4.59 -8.32
N TYR A 96 -2.64 -4.03 -7.32
CA TYR A 96 -3.09 -4.00 -5.94
C TYR A 96 -2.49 -2.79 -5.21
N GLY A 97 -3.22 -2.23 -4.25
CA GLY A 97 -2.74 -1.11 -3.43
C GLY A 97 -3.30 -1.12 -2.02
N ILE A 98 -2.53 -0.56 -1.08
CA ILE A 98 -2.99 -0.25 0.27
C ILE A 98 -2.54 1.17 0.61
N TYR A 99 -3.45 1.99 1.12
CA TYR A 99 -3.15 3.29 1.69
C TYR A 99 -3.28 3.27 3.21
N TYR A 100 -2.25 3.74 3.89
CA TYR A 100 -2.18 3.87 5.35
C TYR A 100 -2.27 5.34 5.78
N PRO A 101 -3.46 5.86 6.15
CA PRO A 101 -3.66 7.29 6.40
C PRO A 101 -2.87 7.84 7.60
N LYS A 102 -2.50 7.00 8.58
CA LYS A 102 -1.70 7.46 9.73
C LYS A 102 -0.23 7.73 9.42
N THR A 103 0.30 7.03 8.44
CA THR A 103 1.71 7.15 8.03
C THR A 103 1.87 7.82 6.68
N GLU A 104 0.75 8.04 5.97
CA GLU A 104 0.71 8.57 4.59
C GLU A 104 1.51 7.72 3.61
N ILE A 105 1.67 6.42 3.93
CA ILE A 105 2.34 5.45 3.07
C ILE A 105 1.32 4.79 2.16
N ILE A 106 1.67 4.65 0.88
CA ILE A 106 0.95 3.82 -0.09
C ILE A 106 1.86 2.65 -0.47
N ASP A 107 1.36 1.41 -0.33
CA ASP A 107 2.02 0.18 -0.76
C ASP A 107 1.35 -0.31 -2.05
N LEU A 108 2.07 -0.23 -3.16
CA LEU A 108 1.64 -0.66 -4.49
C LEU A 108 2.27 -2.00 -4.83
N ARG A 109 1.49 -2.95 -5.34
CA ARG A 109 1.95 -4.30 -5.65
C ARG A 109 1.40 -4.80 -6.98
N GLY A 110 2.18 -5.67 -7.63
CA GLY A 110 1.82 -6.28 -8.92
C GLY A 110 1.89 -5.27 -10.05
N ASN A 111 2.74 -5.53 -11.05
CA ASN A 111 2.89 -4.73 -12.27
C ASN A 111 2.89 -3.22 -12.02
N VAL A 112 3.61 -2.78 -10.99
CA VAL A 112 3.69 -1.35 -10.64
C VAL A 112 4.41 -0.60 -11.74
N VAL A 113 3.74 0.39 -12.31
CA VAL A 113 4.26 1.26 -13.37
C VAL A 113 4.09 2.72 -12.95
N ILE A 114 5.17 3.47 -12.97
CA ILE A 114 5.14 4.93 -12.95
C ILE A 114 5.65 5.43 -14.29
N SER A 115 4.96 6.36 -14.92
CA SER A 115 5.40 6.98 -16.16
C SER A 115 4.98 8.45 -16.20
N ASP A 116 5.71 9.25 -16.98
CA ASP A 116 5.37 10.65 -17.22
C ASP A 116 5.29 10.96 -18.72
N THR A 117 4.93 12.19 -19.03
CA THR A 117 4.81 12.69 -20.39
C THR A 117 6.17 12.98 -21.05
N THR A 118 7.28 12.92 -20.31
CA THR A 118 8.65 13.16 -20.82
C THR A 118 9.36 11.90 -21.28
N GLY A 119 8.72 10.73 -21.09
CA GLY A 119 9.29 9.42 -21.45
C GLY A 119 9.99 8.73 -20.27
N THR A 120 9.89 9.26 -19.05
CA THR A 120 10.33 8.56 -17.86
C THR A 120 9.39 7.40 -17.56
N ARG A 121 9.96 6.23 -17.25
CA ARG A 121 9.21 5.04 -16.88
C ARG A 121 9.96 4.22 -15.84
N LEU A 122 9.25 3.87 -14.77
CA LEU A 122 9.67 2.94 -13.73
C LEU A 122 8.74 1.74 -13.74
N ASN A 123 9.29 0.51 -13.73
CA ASN A 123 8.50 -0.70 -13.53
C ASN A 123 9.12 -1.52 -12.40
N THR A 124 8.27 -2.07 -11.53
CA THR A 124 8.66 -2.97 -10.44
C THR A 124 7.49 -3.84 -10.01
N SER A 125 7.74 -4.87 -9.21
CA SER A 125 6.68 -5.71 -8.64
C SER A 125 6.07 -5.16 -7.36
N GLN A 126 6.74 -4.22 -6.69
CA GLN A 126 6.25 -3.54 -5.49
C GLN A 126 6.93 -2.18 -5.35
N LEU A 127 6.18 -1.18 -4.87
CA LEU A 127 6.70 0.15 -4.60
C LEU A 127 5.97 0.75 -3.41
N TYR A 128 6.72 1.40 -2.53
CA TYR A 128 6.18 2.25 -1.48
C TYR A 128 6.29 3.72 -1.88
N TRP A 129 5.22 4.45 -1.66
CA TRP A 129 5.18 5.90 -1.77
C TRP A 129 4.92 6.51 -0.39
N ASP A 130 5.87 7.29 0.10
CA ASP A 130 5.72 8.14 1.28
C ASP A 130 5.26 9.52 0.82
N ALA A 131 3.97 9.81 1.00
CA ALA A 131 3.38 11.07 0.54
C ALA A 131 3.88 12.27 1.37
N SER A 132 4.18 12.06 2.65
CA SER A 132 4.68 13.11 3.56
C SER A 132 6.08 13.59 3.18
N GLN A 133 6.92 12.69 2.67
CA GLN A 133 8.30 12.96 2.26
C GLN A 133 8.46 13.15 0.75
N GLU A 134 7.41 12.91 -0.03
CA GLU A 134 7.47 12.80 -1.50
C GLU A 134 8.57 11.84 -1.97
N TRP A 135 8.63 10.65 -1.33
CA TRP A 135 9.69 9.69 -1.51
C TRP A 135 9.17 8.32 -1.96
N LEU A 136 9.85 7.74 -2.95
CA LEU A 136 9.56 6.42 -3.52
C LEU A 136 10.66 5.44 -3.10
N PHE A 137 10.28 4.23 -2.67
CA PHE A 137 11.28 3.21 -2.39
C PHE A 137 10.77 1.78 -2.65
N THR A 138 11.68 0.90 -3.01
CA THR A 138 11.44 -0.54 -3.15
C THR A 138 12.70 -1.34 -2.88
N GLU A 139 12.56 -2.53 -2.32
CA GLU A 139 13.62 -3.52 -2.19
C GLU A 139 13.60 -4.54 -3.36
N LYS A 140 12.69 -4.39 -4.31
CA LYS A 140 12.53 -5.30 -5.44
C LYS A 140 13.39 -4.89 -6.62
N ASN A 141 13.51 -5.82 -7.59
CA ASN A 141 14.07 -5.46 -8.89
C ASN A 141 13.18 -4.42 -9.56
N PHE A 142 13.81 -3.50 -10.26
CA PHE A 142 13.12 -2.48 -11.04
C PHE A 142 13.85 -2.21 -12.36
N THR A 143 13.09 -1.68 -13.32
CA THR A 143 13.64 -1.05 -14.52
C THR A 143 13.28 0.43 -14.49
N PHE A 144 14.23 1.28 -14.83
CA PHE A 144 14.04 2.73 -14.92
C PHE A 144 14.61 3.24 -16.23
N THR A 145 13.76 3.85 -17.02
CA THR A 145 14.12 4.38 -18.35
C THR A 145 13.71 5.85 -18.41
N ASN A 146 14.59 6.67 -18.97
CA ASN A 146 14.30 8.05 -19.37
C ASN A 146 15.12 8.41 -20.61
N ALA A 147 15.19 9.71 -20.98
CA ALA A 147 15.94 10.16 -22.13
C ALA A 147 17.44 9.82 -22.05
N SER A 148 18.03 9.78 -20.84
CA SER A 148 19.48 9.64 -20.62
C SER A 148 19.90 8.26 -20.09
N TYR A 149 18.97 7.53 -19.46
CA TYR A 149 19.30 6.29 -18.74
C TYR A 149 18.33 5.17 -19.08
N ASP A 150 18.89 3.95 -19.13
CA ASP A 150 18.17 2.69 -19.12
C ASP A 150 18.84 1.78 -18.08
N ILE A 151 18.19 1.64 -16.91
CA ILE A 151 18.76 1.01 -15.73
C ILE A 151 17.90 -0.19 -15.35
N GLU A 152 18.54 -1.33 -15.13
CA GLU A 152 17.96 -2.46 -14.41
C GLU A 152 18.77 -2.68 -13.12
N ALA A 153 18.09 -2.66 -11.99
CA ALA A 153 18.76 -2.75 -10.70
C ALA A 153 17.84 -3.33 -9.61
N VAL A 154 18.43 -3.58 -8.46
CA VAL A 154 17.73 -3.99 -7.23
C VAL A 154 17.77 -2.85 -6.25
N ARG A 155 16.65 -2.61 -5.57
CA ARG A 155 16.46 -1.55 -4.58
C ARG A 155 16.54 -0.16 -5.19
N LEU A 156 15.46 0.57 -5.00
CA LEU A 156 15.34 1.98 -5.38
C LEU A 156 15.00 2.81 -4.16
N ASP A 157 15.67 3.94 -4.04
CA ASP A 157 15.31 5.06 -3.18
C ASP A 157 15.33 6.33 -4.04
N ALA A 158 14.20 6.99 -4.24
CA ALA A 158 14.11 8.16 -5.11
C ALA A 158 13.11 9.19 -4.62
N ASN A 159 13.35 10.45 -4.93
CA ASN A 159 12.32 11.47 -4.77
C ASN A 159 11.32 11.43 -5.94
N ARG A 160 10.13 12.03 -5.75
CA ARG A 160 9.03 12.06 -6.72
C ARG A 160 9.47 12.45 -8.15
N SER A 161 10.42 13.34 -8.29
CA SER A 161 10.91 13.82 -9.60
C SER A 161 12.06 13.00 -10.20
N PHE A 162 12.49 11.93 -9.54
CA PHE A 162 13.66 11.10 -9.89
C PHE A 162 14.98 11.88 -10.07
N ARG A 163 15.07 13.12 -9.58
CA ARG A 163 16.31 13.91 -9.57
C ARG A 163 17.31 13.42 -8.55
N LYS A 164 16.81 12.80 -7.47
CA LYS A 164 17.62 12.06 -6.50
C LYS A 164 17.20 10.62 -6.60
N LEU A 165 18.08 9.79 -7.10
CA LEU A 165 17.88 8.36 -7.27
C LEU A 165 19.10 7.64 -6.72
N MET A 166 18.86 6.74 -5.77
CA MET A 166 19.83 5.83 -5.23
C MET A 166 19.38 4.41 -5.52
N THR A 167 20.30 3.55 -5.90
CA THR A 167 20.04 2.14 -6.14
C THR A 167 21.04 1.27 -5.40
N GLY A 168 20.64 0.06 -5.09
CA GLY A 168 21.54 -0.95 -4.56
C GLY A 168 22.42 -1.54 -5.67
N MET A 169 22.30 -2.84 -5.88
CA MET A 169 23.10 -3.54 -6.92
C MET A 169 22.49 -3.32 -8.30
N ILE A 170 23.26 -2.78 -9.23
CA ILE A 170 22.90 -2.72 -10.64
C ILE A 170 23.13 -4.11 -11.21
N SER A 171 22.11 -4.70 -11.82
CA SER A 171 22.15 -6.05 -12.40
C SER A 171 22.00 -6.06 -13.92
N GLY A 172 21.84 -4.90 -14.54
CA GLY A 172 21.64 -4.72 -15.99
C GLY A 172 22.66 -3.79 -16.64
N ASN A 173 22.39 -3.41 -17.88
CA ASN A 173 23.21 -2.49 -18.64
C ASN A 173 22.79 -1.05 -18.34
N ILE A 174 23.74 -0.21 -17.96
CA ILE A 174 23.55 1.23 -17.98
C ILE A 174 23.92 1.70 -19.37
N GLN A 175 22.93 2.10 -20.16
CA GLN A 175 23.18 2.84 -21.38
C GLN A 175 23.12 4.34 -21.03
N VAL A 176 24.29 4.96 -20.99
CA VAL A 176 24.40 6.42 -20.96
C VAL A 176 24.32 6.89 -22.40
N LYS A 177 23.28 7.65 -22.74
CA LYS A 177 23.25 8.34 -24.03
C LYS A 177 24.16 9.55 -23.90
N ASP A 178 25.28 9.53 -24.60
CA ASP A 178 26.12 10.73 -24.73
C ASP A 178 25.26 11.83 -25.36
N GLU A 179 25.00 12.91 -24.62
CA GLU A 179 24.59 14.16 -25.26
C GLU A 179 25.81 14.61 -26.09
N ASP A 180 25.61 14.78 -27.39
CA ASP A 180 26.61 15.37 -28.29
C ASP A 180 27.08 16.69 -27.67
N ILE A 181 28.34 16.67 -27.23
CA ILE A 181 29.02 17.89 -26.76
C ILE A 181 29.50 18.58 -28.06
N ASP A 182 28.65 19.48 -28.57
CA ASP A 182 29.05 20.50 -29.54
C ASP A 182 29.56 21.76 -28.84
#